data_6a9137b264d6d154e9018e11759214af
#
_entry.id   6a9137b264d6d154e9018e11759214af
#
_cell.length_a   1.000
_cell.length_b   1.000
_cell.length_c   1.000
_cell.angle_alpha   90.00
_cell.angle_beta   90.00
_cell.angle_gamma   90.00
#
_symmetry.space_group_name_H-M   'P 1'
#
loop_
_entity.id
_entity.type
_entity.pdbx_description
1 polymer ?
#
loop_
_entity_poly.entity_id
_entity_poly.type
_entity_poly.pdbx_seq_one_letter_code
_entity_poly.pdbx_strand_id
1 'polypeptide(L)'
;MLATQRQERILAEVRAHGAVRVADLVAALDVSDMTVRRDIAELAGAGLVRRVHGGAVAPETPARSTDEPGFEAKRTWASAEKAGVARAALADVEPGQSLALSAGSTTWLLASMIAADPALRPLTVVTNGLRVADVLHGADDVEVVLTGGTRTPSDALVGPVADATLASLRVDRAFLGVHGLDTDGPTTPNLAEAATDRALVRCAAATTVLADHTKWGTVGLARICGFDEIDTLVVDTGLSADARTHLEAAVDRLILATPAPVTGDAP
;
A
#
# COMPACT_ATOMS: atom_id res chain seq x y z
N MET A 1 6.79 -24.54 -2.20
CA MET A 1 6.40 -23.19 -1.70
C MET A 1 6.94 -22.15 -2.66
N LEU A 2 6.13 -21.17 -3.06
CA LEU A 2 6.54 -20.08 -3.96
C LEU A 2 7.52 -19.13 -3.26
N ALA A 3 8.37 -18.44 -4.03
CA ALA A 3 9.38 -17.52 -3.48
C ALA A 3 8.76 -16.43 -2.59
N THR A 4 7.66 -15.83 -3.04
CA THR A 4 6.93 -14.78 -2.29
C THR A 4 6.42 -15.27 -0.94
N GLN A 5 5.77 -16.44 -0.90
CA GLN A 5 5.28 -17.05 0.35
C GLN A 5 6.42 -17.35 1.33
N ARG A 6 7.58 -17.70 0.80
CA ARG A 6 8.77 -17.99 1.60
C ARG A 6 9.36 -16.72 2.19
N GLN A 7 9.43 -15.66 1.39
CA GLN A 7 9.89 -14.34 1.83
C GLN A 7 8.96 -13.75 2.90
N GLU A 8 7.65 -13.91 2.75
CA GLU A 8 6.66 -13.49 3.76
C GLU A 8 6.87 -14.22 5.09
N ARG A 9 7.11 -15.54 5.07
CA ARG A 9 7.43 -16.31 6.29
C ARG A 9 8.73 -15.87 6.93
N ILE A 10 9.78 -15.60 6.14
CA ILE A 10 11.05 -15.06 6.65
C ILE A 10 10.82 -13.72 7.35
N LEU A 11 10.03 -12.83 6.76
CA LEU A 11 9.68 -11.53 7.35
C LEU A 11 8.88 -11.68 8.64
N ALA A 12 7.90 -12.59 8.68
CA ALA A 12 7.11 -12.87 9.87
C ALA A 12 8.01 -13.36 11.02
N GLU A 13 8.93 -14.28 10.75
CA GLU A 13 9.90 -14.78 11.74
C GLU A 13 10.84 -13.68 12.26
N VAL A 14 11.36 -12.82 11.35
CA VAL A 14 12.20 -11.68 11.74
C VAL A 14 11.43 -10.70 12.62
N ARG A 15 10.17 -10.41 12.30
CA ARG A 15 9.33 -9.51 13.10
C ARG A 15 8.97 -10.09 14.46
N ALA A 16 8.65 -11.38 14.53
CA ALA A 16 8.28 -12.05 15.77
C ALA A 16 9.45 -12.19 16.75
N HIS A 17 10.66 -12.44 16.22
CA HIS A 17 11.82 -12.81 17.05
C HIS A 17 12.97 -11.79 17.01
N GLY A 18 12.85 -10.72 16.22
CA GLY A 18 13.90 -9.70 16.02
C GLY A 18 15.10 -10.17 15.20
N ALA A 19 15.35 -11.49 15.14
CA ALA A 19 16.45 -12.11 14.41
C ALA A 19 16.10 -13.54 14.00
N VAL A 20 16.62 -13.99 12.84
CA VAL A 20 16.48 -15.36 12.36
C VAL A 20 17.82 -15.89 11.82
N ARG A 21 18.07 -17.16 12.01
CA ARG A 21 19.25 -17.85 11.43
C ARG A 21 18.87 -18.56 10.15
N VAL A 22 19.78 -18.58 9.18
CA VAL A 22 19.59 -19.32 7.93
C VAL A 22 19.30 -20.80 8.20
N ALA A 23 19.99 -21.42 9.16
CA ALA A 23 19.81 -22.82 9.53
C ALA A 23 18.37 -23.12 10.00
N ASP A 24 17.81 -22.22 10.83
CA ASP A 24 16.46 -22.38 11.39
C ASP A 24 15.41 -22.21 10.26
N LEU A 25 15.64 -21.26 9.36
CA LEU A 25 14.78 -21.03 8.19
C LEU A 25 14.84 -22.19 7.19
N VAL A 26 16.01 -22.79 6.96
CA VAL A 26 16.17 -23.98 6.12
C VAL A 26 15.31 -25.12 6.66
N ALA A 27 15.36 -25.36 7.97
CA ALA A 27 14.57 -26.41 8.62
C ALA A 27 13.05 -26.10 8.60
N ALA A 28 12.66 -24.85 8.84
CA ALA A 28 11.25 -24.44 8.91
C ALA A 28 10.56 -24.36 7.54
N LEU A 29 11.34 -24.03 6.49
CA LEU A 29 10.80 -23.79 5.14
C LEU A 29 11.02 -24.97 4.17
N ASP A 30 11.81 -25.96 4.59
CA ASP A 30 12.18 -27.15 3.80
C ASP A 30 12.78 -26.77 2.41
N VAL A 31 13.75 -25.86 2.41
CA VAL A 31 14.45 -25.40 1.21
C VAL A 31 15.96 -25.34 1.45
N SER A 32 16.76 -25.23 0.37
CA SER A 32 18.21 -25.17 0.49
C SER A 32 18.71 -23.87 1.16
N ASP A 33 19.88 -23.94 1.82
CA ASP A 33 20.61 -22.77 2.37
C ASP A 33 20.78 -21.65 1.32
N MET A 34 21.13 -22.02 0.09
CA MET A 34 21.28 -21.08 -1.03
C MET A 34 19.98 -20.34 -1.32
N THR A 35 18.85 -21.03 -1.27
CA THR A 35 17.51 -20.44 -1.50
C THR A 35 17.18 -19.43 -0.40
N VAL A 36 17.37 -19.79 0.87
CA VAL A 36 17.15 -18.89 2.01
C VAL A 36 18.06 -17.66 1.93
N ARG A 37 19.34 -17.85 1.61
CA ARG A 37 20.28 -16.72 1.46
C ARG A 37 19.91 -15.76 0.34
N ARG A 38 19.38 -16.28 -0.76
CA ARG A 38 18.88 -15.47 -1.87
C ARG A 38 17.66 -14.68 -1.44
N ASP A 39 16.69 -15.30 -0.79
CA ASP A 39 15.50 -14.63 -0.30
C ASP A 39 15.85 -13.53 0.72
N ILE A 40 16.75 -13.81 1.67
CA ILE A 40 17.26 -12.81 2.63
C ILE A 40 17.98 -11.66 1.88
N ALA A 41 18.73 -11.96 0.81
CA ALA A 41 19.40 -10.91 0.04
C ALA A 41 18.40 -10.03 -0.71
N GLU A 42 17.34 -10.59 -1.27
CA GLU A 42 16.24 -9.86 -1.92
C GLU A 42 15.49 -9.00 -0.91
N LEU A 43 15.14 -9.55 0.27
CA LEU A 43 14.50 -8.82 1.37
C LEU A 43 15.39 -7.70 1.94
N ALA A 44 16.71 -7.94 2.02
CA ALA A 44 17.66 -6.92 2.47
C ALA A 44 17.86 -5.83 1.42
N GLY A 45 17.87 -6.18 0.12
CA GLY A 45 17.87 -5.22 -0.98
C GLY A 45 16.60 -4.35 -0.99
N ALA A 46 15.50 -4.88 -0.47
CA ALA A 46 14.24 -4.16 -0.28
C ALA A 46 14.16 -3.39 1.06
N GLY A 47 15.22 -3.41 1.90
CA GLY A 47 15.25 -2.72 3.19
C GLY A 47 14.38 -3.34 4.29
N LEU A 48 13.78 -4.51 4.03
CA LEU A 48 12.83 -5.16 4.94
C LEU A 48 13.50 -5.93 6.08
N VAL A 49 14.76 -6.33 5.88
CA VAL A 49 15.61 -6.96 6.89
C VAL A 49 17.03 -6.45 6.74
N ARG A 50 17.84 -6.55 7.79
CA ARG A 50 19.30 -6.34 7.71
C ARG A 50 19.99 -7.70 7.71
N ARG A 51 20.77 -7.96 6.66
CA ARG A 51 21.56 -9.19 6.54
C ARG A 51 22.72 -9.16 7.55
N VAL A 52 22.88 -10.25 8.30
CA VAL A 52 24.00 -10.48 9.21
C VAL A 52 24.69 -11.79 8.88
N HIS A 53 25.85 -12.04 9.51
CA HIS A 53 26.55 -13.32 9.29
C HIS A 53 25.67 -14.48 9.83
N GLY A 54 25.26 -15.37 8.90
CA GLY A 54 24.43 -16.55 9.22
C GLY A 54 22.94 -16.30 9.37
N GLY A 55 22.40 -15.09 9.05
CA GLY A 55 20.97 -14.84 9.18
C GLY A 55 20.51 -13.45 8.73
N ALA A 56 19.36 -13.08 9.25
CA ALA A 56 18.77 -11.76 9.09
C ALA A 56 18.24 -11.26 10.45
N VAL A 57 18.25 -9.96 10.64
CA VAL A 57 17.69 -9.28 11.81
C VAL A 57 16.72 -8.19 11.36
N ALA A 58 15.81 -7.80 12.24
CA ALA A 58 15.01 -6.62 12.04
C ALA A 58 15.94 -5.40 11.82
N PRO A 59 15.58 -4.44 10.98
CA PRO A 59 16.32 -3.20 10.86
C PRO A 59 16.44 -2.53 12.22
N GLU A 60 17.61 -2.05 12.61
CA GLU A 60 17.87 -1.42 13.93
C GLU A 60 17.17 -0.07 14.11
N THR A 61 16.66 0.46 13.05
CA THR A 61 15.80 1.65 13.04
C THR A 61 14.59 1.26 12.20
N PRO A 62 13.35 1.71 12.53
CA PRO A 62 12.25 1.62 11.55
C PRO A 62 12.80 2.17 10.25
N ALA A 63 12.79 1.34 9.21
CA ALA A 63 13.50 1.64 7.98
C ALA A 63 13.02 2.99 7.46
N ARG A 64 13.84 4.03 7.60
CA ARG A 64 13.72 5.22 6.77
C ARG A 64 14.19 4.76 5.40
N SER A 65 13.31 4.05 4.69
CA SER A 65 13.58 3.65 3.33
C SER A 65 13.57 4.91 2.49
N THR A 66 14.74 5.40 2.13
CA THR A 66 14.90 6.39 1.05
C THR A 66 14.79 5.71 -0.32
N ASP A 67 14.92 4.38 -0.36
CA ASP A 67 14.74 3.60 -1.56
C ASP A 67 13.32 3.08 -1.62
N GLU A 68 12.49 3.73 -2.42
CA GLU A 68 11.14 3.28 -2.67
C GLU A 68 11.14 2.08 -3.64
N PRO A 69 10.64 0.90 -3.22
CA PRO A 69 10.52 -0.22 -4.13
C PRO A 69 9.56 0.13 -5.26
N GLY A 70 9.92 -0.25 -6.49
CA GLY A 70 9.05 -0.06 -7.66
C GLY A 70 7.71 -0.78 -7.52
N PHE A 71 6.75 -0.39 -8.35
CA PHE A 71 5.38 -0.93 -8.34
C PHE A 71 5.34 -2.47 -8.39
N GLU A 72 6.12 -3.10 -9.27
CA GLU A 72 6.09 -4.57 -9.45
C GLU A 72 6.54 -5.32 -8.17
N ALA A 73 7.54 -4.81 -7.46
CA ALA A 73 7.93 -5.39 -6.17
C ALA A 73 6.83 -5.23 -5.12
N LYS A 74 6.20 -4.05 -5.05
CA LYS A 74 5.10 -3.79 -4.11
C LYS A 74 3.85 -4.63 -4.43
N ARG A 75 3.59 -4.95 -5.69
CA ARG A 75 2.42 -5.71 -6.14
C ARG A 75 2.39 -7.12 -5.57
N THR A 76 3.53 -7.77 -5.45
CA THR A 76 3.64 -9.16 -4.98
C THR A 76 3.61 -9.30 -3.45
N TRP A 77 3.83 -8.22 -2.69
CA TRP A 77 3.88 -8.27 -1.23
C TRP A 77 2.50 -8.12 -0.61
N ALA A 78 2.20 -8.96 0.40
CA ALA A 78 0.92 -8.94 1.13
C ALA A 78 -0.29 -8.89 0.16
N SER A 79 -0.25 -9.71 -0.90
CA SER A 79 -1.22 -9.62 -1.99
C SER A 79 -2.65 -10.01 -1.55
N ALA A 80 -2.78 -10.98 -0.65
CA ALA A 80 -4.06 -11.40 -0.08
C ALA A 80 -4.66 -10.31 0.83
N GLU A 81 -3.81 -9.70 1.67
CA GLU A 81 -4.18 -8.61 2.58
C GLU A 81 -4.64 -7.38 1.78
N LYS A 82 -3.86 -6.96 0.80
CA LYS A 82 -4.21 -5.83 -0.07
C LYS A 82 -5.49 -6.07 -0.86
N ALA A 83 -5.72 -7.28 -1.34
CA ALA A 83 -6.97 -7.63 -2.03
C ALA A 83 -8.17 -7.59 -1.07
N GLY A 84 -7.99 -8.01 0.18
CA GLY A 84 -8.99 -7.87 1.24
C GLY A 84 -9.31 -6.41 1.55
N VAL A 85 -8.25 -5.59 1.72
CA VAL A 85 -8.36 -4.13 1.96
C VAL A 85 -9.07 -3.43 0.80
N ALA A 86 -8.65 -3.69 -0.45
CA ALA A 86 -9.29 -3.10 -1.62
C ALA A 86 -10.77 -3.48 -1.74
N ARG A 87 -11.11 -4.76 -1.45
CA ARG A 87 -12.51 -5.23 -1.45
C ARG A 87 -13.35 -4.57 -0.36
N ALA A 88 -12.80 -4.37 0.83
CA ALA A 88 -13.50 -3.67 1.89
C ALA A 88 -13.74 -2.19 1.55
N ALA A 89 -12.76 -1.53 0.92
CA ALA A 89 -12.87 -0.16 0.46
C ALA A 89 -13.86 0.03 -0.69
N LEU A 90 -14.05 -1.01 -1.52
CA LEU A 90 -15.01 -0.98 -2.63
C LEU A 90 -16.45 -0.75 -2.16
N ALA A 91 -16.78 -1.13 -0.94
CA ALA A 91 -18.11 -0.90 -0.34
C ALA A 91 -18.45 0.59 -0.13
N ASP A 92 -17.44 1.46 -0.16
CA ASP A 92 -17.60 2.92 -0.04
C ASP A 92 -17.63 3.62 -1.42
N VAL A 93 -17.68 2.87 -2.53
CA VAL A 93 -17.80 3.40 -3.90
C VAL A 93 -19.24 3.30 -4.36
N GLU A 94 -19.82 4.41 -4.77
CA GLU A 94 -21.20 4.51 -5.23
C GLU A 94 -21.26 5.08 -6.66
N PRO A 95 -22.24 4.65 -7.48
CA PRO A 95 -22.46 5.21 -8.83
C PRO A 95 -22.68 6.73 -8.79
N GLY A 96 -22.09 7.44 -9.74
CA GLY A 96 -22.20 8.89 -9.86
C GLY A 96 -21.14 9.68 -9.09
N GLN A 97 -20.33 9.01 -8.27
CA GLN A 97 -19.27 9.68 -7.50
C GLN A 97 -18.08 10.11 -8.37
N SER A 98 -17.41 11.15 -7.89
CA SER A 98 -16.07 11.54 -8.29
C SER A 98 -15.05 11.03 -7.24
N LEU A 99 -14.05 10.27 -7.69
CA LEU A 99 -13.06 9.63 -6.83
C LEU A 99 -11.67 10.15 -7.14
N ALA A 100 -10.81 10.29 -6.12
CA ALA A 100 -9.38 10.44 -6.29
C ALA A 100 -8.67 9.15 -5.86
N LEU A 101 -7.90 8.52 -6.73
CA LEU A 101 -7.13 7.32 -6.43
C LEU A 101 -5.64 7.63 -6.51
N SER A 102 -4.90 7.46 -5.40
CA SER A 102 -3.45 7.61 -5.43
C SER A 102 -2.76 6.50 -6.21
N ALA A 103 -1.52 6.72 -6.61
CA ALA A 103 -0.67 5.64 -7.08
C ALA A 103 -0.41 4.63 -5.96
N GLY A 104 -0.32 3.34 -6.30
CA GLY A 104 -0.01 2.27 -5.36
C GLY A 104 -0.60 0.92 -5.76
N SER A 105 -0.08 -0.15 -5.17
CA SER A 105 -0.54 -1.51 -5.50
C SER A 105 -1.92 -1.83 -4.91
N THR A 106 -2.28 -1.27 -3.75
CA THR A 106 -3.61 -1.47 -3.13
C THR A 106 -4.69 -0.67 -3.85
N THR A 107 -4.40 0.59 -4.20
CA THR A 107 -5.28 1.45 -5.00
C THR A 107 -5.47 0.94 -6.42
N TRP A 108 -4.42 0.34 -7.02
CA TRP A 108 -4.52 -0.37 -8.29
C TRP A 108 -5.47 -1.58 -8.20
N LEU A 109 -5.42 -2.38 -7.12
CA LEU A 109 -6.37 -3.48 -6.90
C LEU A 109 -7.80 -2.96 -6.77
N LEU A 110 -8.02 -1.86 -6.03
CA LEU A 110 -9.33 -1.21 -5.95
C LEU A 110 -9.81 -0.76 -7.34
N ALA A 111 -8.96 -0.09 -8.12
CA ALA A 111 -9.27 0.31 -9.49
C ALA A 111 -9.59 -0.88 -10.41
N SER A 112 -8.88 -2.01 -10.24
CA SER A 112 -9.14 -3.25 -10.98
C SER A 112 -10.52 -3.83 -10.64
N MET A 113 -10.95 -3.76 -9.36
CA MET A 113 -12.27 -4.19 -8.93
C MET A 113 -13.37 -3.24 -9.46
N ILE A 114 -13.15 -1.93 -9.46
CA ILE A 114 -14.05 -0.93 -10.07
C ILE A 114 -14.21 -1.20 -11.57
N ALA A 115 -13.09 -1.45 -12.27
CA ALA A 115 -13.15 -1.77 -13.71
C ALA A 115 -13.94 -3.04 -14.03
N ALA A 116 -13.91 -4.02 -13.13
CA ALA A 116 -14.61 -5.29 -13.29
C ALA A 116 -16.09 -5.25 -12.91
N ASP A 117 -16.58 -4.22 -12.20
CA ASP A 117 -17.95 -4.14 -11.73
C ASP A 117 -18.74 -2.99 -12.40
N PRO A 118 -19.55 -3.29 -13.43
CA PRO A 118 -20.39 -2.28 -14.08
C PRO A 118 -21.44 -1.63 -13.18
N ALA A 119 -21.82 -2.28 -12.08
CA ALA A 119 -22.85 -1.74 -11.18
C ALA A 119 -22.40 -0.49 -10.40
N LEU A 120 -21.10 -0.22 -10.35
CA LEU A 120 -20.52 0.96 -9.70
C LEU A 120 -20.48 2.21 -10.60
N ARG A 121 -20.96 2.14 -11.83
CA ARG A 121 -20.86 3.21 -12.82
C ARG A 121 -22.15 4.02 -12.94
N PRO A 122 -22.10 5.26 -13.43
CA PRO A 122 -20.94 5.99 -13.93
C PRO A 122 -20.01 6.49 -12.80
N LEU A 123 -18.72 6.71 -13.11
CA LEU A 123 -17.74 7.29 -12.17
C LEU A 123 -16.82 8.28 -12.90
N THR A 124 -16.36 9.30 -12.18
CA THR A 124 -15.20 10.11 -12.59
C THR A 124 -14.04 9.80 -11.65
N VAL A 125 -12.91 9.36 -12.19
CA VAL A 125 -11.73 8.98 -11.41
C VAL A 125 -10.55 9.88 -11.73
N VAL A 126 -10.13 10.68 -10.76
CA VAL A 126 -8.89 11.47 -10.79
C VAL A 126 -7.76 10.61 -10.22
N THR A 127 -6.64 10.51 -10.91
CA THR A 127 -5.52 9.71 -10.41
C THR A 127 -4.17 10.29 -10.81
N ASN A 128 -3.19 10.16 -9.91
CA ASN A 128 -1.78 10.37 -10.21
C ASN A 128 -1.05 9.04 -10.50
N GLY A 129 -1.75 7.92 -10.48
CA GLY A 129 -1.20 6.57 -10.69
C GLY A 129 -1.32 6.12 -12.15
N LEU A 130 -0.19 5.92 -12.83
CA LEU A 130 -0.20 5.42 -14.22
C LEU A 130 -0.87 4.04 -14.32
N ARG A 131 -0.61 3.14 -13.38
CA ARG A 131 -1.21 1.79 -13.34
C ARG A 131 -2.69 1.81 -13.02
N VAL A 132 -3.14 2.77 -12.21
CA VAL A 132 -4.56 3.00 -11.92
C VAL A 132 -5.29 3.48 -13.17
N ALA A 133 -4.72 4.46 -13.87
CA ALA A 133 -5.30 4.96 -15.12
C ALA A 133 -5.36 3.87 -16.20
N ASP A 134 -4.31 3.06 -16.33
CA ASP A 134 -4.21 1.99 -17.33
C ASP A 134 -5.31 0.93 -17.14
N VAL A 135 -5.56 0.49 -15.91
CA VAL A 135 -6.57 -0.54 -15.62
C VAL A 135 -8.01 -0.02 -15.82
N LEU A 136 -8.24 1.28 -15.64
CA LEU A 136 -9.55 1.90 -15.83
C LEU A 136 -9.81 2.33 -17.29
N HIS A 137 -8.78 2.39 -18.13
CA HIS A 137 -8.88 2.91 -19.52
C HIS A 137 -9.92 2.21 -20.39
N GLY A 138 -10.16 0.93 -20.17
CA GLY A 138 -11.14 0.15 -20.95
C GLY A 138 -12.50 0.00 -20.27
N ALA A 139 -12.75 0.65 -19.15
CA ALA A 139 -14.01 0.53 -18.42
C ALA A 139 -15.03 1.55 -18.96
N ASP A 140 -16.11 1.06 -19.58
CA ASP A 140 -17.20 1.92 -20.07
C ASP A 140 -17.80 2.73 -18.91
N ASP A 141 -18.22 3.97 -19.17
CA ASP A 141 -18.82 4.89 -18.19
C ASP A 141 -17.90 5.21 -16.97
N VAL A 142 -16.58 5.09 -17.14
CA VAL A 142 -15.57 5.60 -16.21
C VAL A 142 -14.73 6.67 -16.91
N GLU A 143 -14.94 7.93 -16.52
CA GLU A 143 -14.09 9.03 -16.97
C GLU A 143 -12.81 9.05 -16.13
N VAL A 144 -11.63 8.99 -16.77
CA VAL A 144 -10.33 9.00 -16.11
C VAL A 144 -9.61 10.32 -16.35
N VAL A 145 -9.36 11.07 -15.28
CA VAL A 145 -8.56 12.30 -15.28
C VAL A 145 -7.17 12.01 -14.70
N LEU A 146 -6.15 12.00 -15.55
CA LEU A 146 -4.76 11.82 -15.12
C LEU A 146 -4.15 13.18 -14.76
N THR A 147 -3.57 13.30 -13.56
CA THR A 147 -3.08 14.59 -13.03
C THR A 147 -1.94 15.22 -13.85
N GLY A 148 -1.19 14.41 -14.60
CA GLY A 148 0.09 14.84 -15.16
C GLY A 148 1.17 14.93 -14.10
N GLY A 149 2.37 15.37 -14.48
CA GLY A 149 3.51 15.51 -13.56
C GLY A 149 4.73 14.66 -13.95
N THR A 150 5.68 14.56 -13.02
CA THR A 150 6.90 13.77 -13.19
C THR A 150 6.70 12.36 -12.61
N ARG A 151 7.06 11.34 -13.40
CA ARG A 151 6.93 9.94 -12.98
C ARG A 151 7.99 9.55 -11.96
N THR A 152 7.57 8.87 -10.89
CA THR A 152 8.43 8.26 -9.87
C THR A 152 8.66 6.76 -10.13
N PRO A 153 9.59 6.10 -9.42
CA PRO A 153 9.78 4.66 -9.51
C PRO A 153 8.54 3.82 -9.14
N SER A 154 7.61 4.37 -8.35
CA SER A 154 6.34 3.74 -7.99
C SER A 154 5.23 3.92 -9.03
N ASP A 155 5.54 4.45 -10.21
CA ASP A 155 4.58 4.81 -11.27
C ASP A 155 3.57 5.88 -10.84
N ALA A 156 3.94 6.73 -9.87
CA ALA A 156 3.18 7.92 -9.51
C ALA A 156 3.62 9.13 -10.32
N LEU A 157 2.67 9.97 -10.70
CA LEU A 157 2.89 11.30 -11.26
C LEU A 157 2.85 12.33 -10.14
N VAL A 158 3.91 13.13 -9.99
CA VAL A 158 4.08 14.05 -8.86
C VAL A 158 4.61 15.42 -9.30
N GLY A 159 4.64 16.34 -8.35
CA GLY A 159 5.25 17.65 -8.50
C GLY A 159 4.28 18.72 -8.99
N PRO A 160 4.77 19.93 -9.34
CA PRO A 160 3.95 21.13 -9.49
C PRO A 160 2.76 21.01 -10.47
N VAL A 161 2.90 20.20 -11.52
CA VAL A 161 1.82 19.97 -12.49
C VAL A 161 0.69 19.13 -11.86
N ALA A 162 1.04 18.01 -11.21
CA ALA A 162 0.07 17.18 -10.51
C ALA A 162 -0.62 17.97 -9.39
N ASP A 163 0.17 18.67 -8.58
CA ASP A 163 -0.32 19.43 -7.43
C ASP A 163 -1.26 20.58 -7.86
N ALA A 164 -0.94 21.29 -8.95
CA ALA A 164 -1.79 22.34 -9.50
C ALA A 164 -3.10 21.78 -10.07
N THR A 165 -3.04 20.62 -10.74
CA THR A 165 -4.24 19.93 -11.24
C THR A 165 -5.17 19.58 -10.07
N LEU A 166 -4.64 18.91 -9.04
CA LEU A 166 -5.42 18.50 -7.86
C LEU A 166 -5.99 19.70 -7.10
N ALA A 167 -5.24 20.81 -6.99
CA ALA A 167 -5.70 22.02 -6.30
C ALA A 167 -6.92 22.66 -6.99
N SER A 168 -7.13 22.42 -8.29
CA SER A 168 -8.27 22.92 -9.06
C SER A 168 -9.50 22.04 -9.00
N LEU A 169 -9.41 20.84 -8.42
CA LEU A 169 -10.46 19.85 -8.41
C LEU A 169 -11.12 19.73 -7.03
N ARG A 170 -12.34 19.18 -7.03
CA ARG A 170 -13.04 18.69 -5.84
C ARG A 170 -13.67 17.33 -6.19
N VAL A 171 -13.44 16.35 -5.33
CA VAL A 171 -13.97 15.01 -5.49
C VAL A 171 -14.71 14.57 -4.22
N ASP A 172 -15.60 13.61 -4.36
CA ASP A 172 -16.38 13.11 -3.22
C ASP A 172 -15.51 12.32 -2.25
N ARG A 173 -14.58 11.51 -2.77
CA ARG A 173 -13.74 10.65 -1.93
C ARG A 173 -12.34 10.45 -2.50
N ALA A 174 -11.35 10.49 -1.63
CA ALA A 174 -9.99 10.03 -1.94
C ALA A 174 -9.73 8.64 -1.33
N PHE A 175 -9.08 7.77 -2.10
CA PHE A 175 -8.49 6.51 -1.64
C PHE A 175 -6.98 6.61 -1.76
N LEU A 176 -6.31 6.58 -0.62
CA LEU A 176 -4.87 6.78 -0.51
C LEU A 176 -4.17 5.49 -0.10
N GLY A 177 -3.32 4.96 -0.97
CA GLY A 177 -2.36 3.91 -0.61
C GLY A 177 -1.14 4.53 0.05
N VAL A 178 -0.54 3.85 1.04
CA VAL A 178 0.56 4.41 1.82
C VAL A 178 1.79 3.51 1.85
N HIS A 179 2.97 4.11 2.02
CA HIS A 179 4.20 3.34 2.21
C HIS A 179 4.31 2.83 3.66
N GLY A 180 3.95 3.63 4.62
CA GLY A 180 3.98 3.32 6.03
C GLY A 180 2.95 4.09 6.83
N LEU A 181 2.69 3.60 8.05
CA LEU A 181 1.83 4.19 9.07
C LEU A 181 2.57 4.19 10.39
N ASP A 182 2.62 5.33 11.06
CA ASP A 182 3.10 5.43 12.45
C ASP A 182 2.01 6.03 13.36
N THR A 183 2.38 6.42 14.56
CA THR A 183 1.46 7.02 15.55
C THR A 183 0.94 8.40 15.16
N ASP A 184 1.55 9.06 14.18
CA ASP A 184 1.24 10.42 13.76
C ASP A 184 0.50 10.47 12.40
N GLY A 185 0.41 9.33 11.69
CA GLY A 185 -0.30 9.24 10.41
C GLY A 185 0.46 8.50 9.31
N PRO A 186 -0.03 8.56 8.07
CA PRO A 186 0.59 7.93 6.91
C PRO A 186 1.86 8.66 6.45
N THR A 187 2.85 7.86 6.06
CA THR A 187 4.19 8.34 5.66
C THR A 187 4.64 7.76 4.32
N THR A 188 5.54 8.48 3.63
CA THR A 188 6.22 8.02 2.41
C THR A 188 7.71 8.44 2.43
N PRO A 189 8.62 7.68 1.81
CA PRO A 189 10.03 8.08 1.70
C PRO A 189 10.25 9.22 0.71
N ASN A 190 9.32 9.47 -0.22
CA ASN A 190 9.46 10.42 -1.33
C ASN A 190 8.75 11.74 -1.01
N LEU A 191 9.53 12.83 -0.94
CA LEU A 191 9.00 14.18 -0.62
C LEU A 191 8.00 14.69 -1.67
N ALA A 192 8.23 14.40 -2.95
CA ALA A 192 7.32 14.83 -4.01
C ALA A 192 6.02 14.02 -3.96
N GLU A 193 6.07 12.72 -3.66
CA GLU A 193 4.87 11.91 -3.43
C GLU A 193 4.09 12.44 -2.22
N ALA A 194 4.76 12.74 -1.10
CA ALA A 194 4.09 13.31 0.07
C ALA A 194 3.36 14.62 -0.24
N ALA A 195 3.91 15.48 -1.09
CA ALA A 195 3.25 16.73 -1.49
C ALA A 195 2.01 16.48 -2.34
N THR A 196 2.11 15.60 -3.33
CA THR A 196 1.00 15.24 -4.22
C THR A 196 -0.10 14.45 -3.49
N ASP A 197 0.27 13.55 -2.58
CA ASP A 197 -0.69 12.80 -1.75
C ASP A 197 -1.46 13.74 -0.80
N ARG A 198 -0.80 14.76 -0.22
CA ARG A 198 -1.49 15.84 0.51
C ARG A 198 -2.48 16.62 -0.37
N ALA A 199 -2.14 16.83 -1.64
CA ALA A 199 -3.05 17.50 -2.57
C ALA A 199 -4.26 16.60 -2.89
N LEU A 200 -4.08 15.28 -3.00
CA LEU A 200 -5.18 14.30 -3.12
C LEU A 200 -6.11 14.33 -1.90
N VAL A 201 -5.56 14.33 -0.68
CA VAL A 201 -6.36 14.47 0.55
C VAL A 201 -7.17 15.77 0.55
N ARG A 202 -6.54 16.89 0.22
CA ARG A 202 -7.19 18.22 0.24
C ARG A 202 -8.25 18.43 -0.84
N CYS A 203 -8.18 17.72 -1.96
CA CYS A 203 -9.19 17.86 -3.01
C CYS A 203 -10.46 17.02 -2.74
N ALA A 204 -10.45 16.13 -1.75
CA ALA A 204 -11.55 15.24 -1.45
C ALA A 204 -12.43 15.75 -0.29
N ALA A 205 -13.72 15.44 -0.34
CA ALA A 205 -14.65 15.67 0.76
C ALA A 205 -14.49 14.65 1.88
N ALA A 206 -14.05 13.41 1.55
CA ALA A 206 -13.71 12.37 2.51
C ALA A 206 -12.47 11.60 2.07
N THR A 207 -11.63 11.20 3.02
CA THR A 207 -10.39 10.47 2.77
C THR A 207 -10.42 9.07 3.38
N THR A 208 -10.17 8.06 2.56
CA THR A 208 -10.01 6.66 2.97
C THR A 208 -8.56 6.22 2.72
N VAL A 209 -7.86 5.86 3.78
CA VAL A 209 -6.49 5.31 3.69
C VAL A 209 -6.56 3.79 3.61
N LEU A 210 -5.78 3.22 2.69
CA LEU A 210 -5.68 1.78 2.42
C LEU A 210 -4.29 1.28 2.79
N ALA A 211 -4.19 0.42 3.81
CA ALA A 211 -2.94 -0.14 4.27
C ALA A 211 -3.07 -1.64 4.54
N ASP A 212 -2.04 -2.42 4.29
CA ASP A 212 -1.91 -3.74 4.91
C ASP A 212 -1.22 -3.60 6.28
N HIS A 213 -1.41 -4.57 7.19
CA HIS A 213 -0.87 -4.51 8.56
C HIS A 213 0.66 -4.33 8.60
N THR A 214 1.38 -4.70 7.53
CA THR A 214 2.84 -4.56 7.46
C THR A 214 3.29 -3.11 7.36
N LYS A 215 2.35 -2.19 7.09
CA LYS A 215 2.62 -0.74 7.01
C LYS A 215 2.73 -0.11 8.38
N TRP A 216 2.09 -0.69 9.40
CA TRP A 216 2.18 -0.20 10.77
C TRP A 216 3.62 -0.31 11.33
N GLY A 217 4.14 0.79 11.87
CA GLY A 217 5.51 0.90 12.35
C GLY A 217 6.55 1.12 11.25
N THR A 218 6.14 1.19 9.96
CA THR A 218 7.02 1.62 8.87
C THR A 218 6.96 3.14 8.77
N VAL A 219 8.11 3.81 8.91
CA VAL A 219 8.19 5.27 8.91
C VAL A 219 8.95 5.76 7.68
N GLY A 220 8.27 6.48 6.80
CA GLY A 220 8.89 7.18 5.68
C GLY A 220 9.51 8.52 6.09
N LEU A 221 10.26 9.13 5.18
CA LEU A 221 10.92 10.43 5.41
C LEU A 221 9.91 11.57 5.65
N ALA A 222 8.76 11.53 4.97
CA ALA A 222 7.75 12.57 5.03
C ALA A 222 6.40 12.01 5.46
N ARG A 223 5.75 12.71 6.39
CA ARG A 223 4.34 12.49 6.73
C ARG A 223 3.45 13.08 5.63
N ILE A 224 2.42 12.36 5.25
CA ILE A 224 1.43 12.80 4.25
C ILE A 224 0.41 13.72 4.92
N CYS A 225 -0.28 13.22 5.95
CA CYS A 225 -1.30 13.98 6.70
C CYS A 225 -1.37 13.46 8.15
N GLY A 226 -2.17 14.08 8.99
CA GLY A 226 -2.54 13.56 10.31
C GLY A 226 -3.71 12.58 10.23
N PHE A 227 -3.98 11.87 11.33
CA PHE A 227 -5.17 11.02 11.42
C PHE A 227 -6.47 11.83 11.44
N ASP A 228 -6.42 13.08 11.89
CA ASP A 228 -7.54 14.03 11.88
C ASP A 228 -7.98 14.47 10.47
N GLU A 229 -7.18 14.15 9.44
CA GLU A 229 -7.50 14.36 8.03
C GLU A 229 -8.01 13.07 7.33
N ILE A 230 -8.20 11.98 8.09
CA ILE A 230 -8.57 10.66 7.59
C ILE A 230 -9.93 10.25 8.19
N ASP A 231 -10.96 10.15 7.35
CA ASP A 231 -12.30 9.71 7.77
C ASP A 231 -12.36 8.20 7.97
N THR A 232 -11.69 7.44 7.12
CA THR A 232 -11.69 5.97 7.18
C THR A 232 -10.28 5.41 6.96
N LEU A 233 -9.89 4.48 7.82
CA LEU A 233 -8.69 3.65 7.63
C LEU A 233 -9.11 2.20 7.43
N VAL A 234 -8.73 1.60 6.32
CA VAL A 234 -8.95 0.18 6.03
C VAL A 234 -7.63 -0.56 6.17
N VAL A 235 -7.57 -1.50 7.13
CA VAL A 235 -6.38 -2.35 7.37
C VAL A 235 -6.84 -3.81 7.47
N ASP A 236 -5.99 -4.75 7.09
CA ASP A 236 -6.31 -6.17 7.27
C ASP A 236 -6.23 -6.63 8.74
N THR A 237 -6.83 -7.80 9.03
CA THR A 237 -6.92 -8.38 10.37
C THR A 237 -5.58 -8.83 10.99
N GLY A 238 -4.46 -8.73 10.26
CA GLY A 238 -3.11 -9.01 10.77
C GLY A 238 -2.55 -7.94 11.69
N LEU A 239 -3.28 -6.83 11.88
CA LEU A 239 -2.87 -5.74 12.78
C LEU A 239 -2.79 -6.22 14.24
N SER A 240 -1.73 -5.83 14.97
CA SER A 240 -1.60 -6.17 16.40
C SER A 240 -2.69 -5.50 17.25
N ALA A 241 -2.99 -6.08 18.42
CA ALA A 241 -4.02 -5.55 19.32
C ALA A 241 -3.70 -4.11 19.78
N ASP A 242 -2.44 -3.81 20.09
CA ASP A 242 -2.01 -2.47 20.50
C ASP A 242 -2.16 -1.45 19.36
N ALA A 243 -1.72 -1.82 18.16
CA ALA A 243 -1.87 -0.98 16.97
C ALA A 243 -3.35 -0.72 16.65
N ARG A 244 -4.19 -1.75 16.77
CA ARG A 244 -5.62 -1.64 16.59
C ARG A 244 -6.24 -0.65 17.58
N THR A 245 -5.94 -0.79 18.88
CA THR A 245 -6.44 0.11 19.93
C THR A 245 -6.03 1.55 19.66
N HIS A 246 -4.78 1.77 19.23
CA HIS A 246 -4.30 3.10 18.87
C HIS A 246 -5.09 3.69 17.69
N LEU A 247 -5.24 2.93 16.61
CA LEU A 247 -5.92 3.40 15.39
C LEU A 247 -7.43 3.59 15.58
N GLU A 248 -8.10 2.74 16.39
CA GLU A 248 -9.53 2.93 16.76
C GLU A 248 -9.76 4.24 17.51
N ALA A 249 -8.76 4.73 18.25
CA ALA A 249 -8.82 6.01 18.93
C ALA A 249 -8.41 7.22 18.06
N ALA A 250 -7.70 6.98 16.96
CA ALA A 250 -7.09 8.03 16.15
C ALA A 250 -7.89 8.41 14.90
N VAL A 251 -8.73 7.51 14.36
CA VAL A 251 -9.54 7.75 13.16
C VAL A 251 -11.03 7.62 13.46
N ASP A 252 -11.87 8.28 12.70
CA ASP A 252 -13.33 8.22 12.89
C ASP A 252 -13.88 6.81 12.61
N ARG A 253 -13.32 6.11 11.60
CA ARG A 253 -13.76 4.78 11.20
C ARG A 253 -12.56 3.88 10.86
N LEU A 254 -12.37 2.81 11.65
CA LEU A 254 -11.42 1.74 11.35
C LEU A 254 -12.16 0.51 10.79
N ILE A 255 -11.75 0.04 9.61
CA ILE A 255 -12.28 -1.19 9.00
C ILE A 255 -11.19 -2.25 9.02
N LEU A 256 -11.48 -3.41 9.63
CA LEU A 256 -10.60 -4.56 9.63
C LEU A 256 -11.02 -5.54 8.52
N ALA A 257 -10.27 -5.54 7.44
CA ALA A 257 -10.52 -6.37 6.26
C ALA A 257 -9.96 -7.79 6.43
N THR A 258 -10.74 -8.80 6.09
CA THR A 258 -10.23 -10.17 6.01
C THR A 258 -9.39 -10.33 4.74
N PRO A 259 -8.16 -10.86 4.82
CA PRO A 259 -7.37 -11.17 3.63
C PRO A 259 -8.15 -12.03 2.64
N ALA A 260 -8.00 -11.75 1.36
CA ALA A 260 -8.64 -12.56 0.34
C ALA A 260 -8.02 -13.96 0.30
N PRO A 261 -8.81 -15.02 0.01
CA PRO A 261 -8.23 -16.34 -0.20
C PRO A 261 -7.19 -16.27 -1.33
N VAL A 262 -6.03 -16.87 -1.10
CA VAL A 262 -4.99 -17.00 -2.13
C VAL A 262 -5.53 -17.97 -3.18
N THR A 263 -6.17 -17.45 -4.23
CA THR A 263 -6.47 -18.25 -5.40
C THR A 263 -5.14 -18.51 -6.11
N GLY A 264 -4.64 -19.75 -5.99
CA GLY A 264 -3.58 -20.22 -6.86
C GLY A 264 -4.08 -20.09 -8.31
N ASP A 265 -3.21 -19.53 -9.16
CA ASP A 265 -3.38 -19.36 -10.59
C ASP A 265 -4.58 -18.48 -11.03
N ALA A 266 -4.28 -17.22 -11.30
CA ALA A 266 -4.91 -16.55 -12.42
C ALA A 266 -3.94 -16.62 -13.63
N PRO A 267 -4.43 -16.87 -14.83
CA PRO A 267 -3.63 -17.14 -16.03
C PRO A 267 -2.73 -16.00 -16.47
#